data_0aa6c3b77583f8dea148c7e59ec9f432
#
_entry.id   0aa6c3b77583f8dea148c7e59ec9f432
#
_cell.length_a   1.000
_cell.length_b   1.000
_cell.length_c   1.000
_cell.angle_alpha   90.00
_cell.angle_beta   90.00
_cell.angle_gamma   90.00
#
_symmetry.space_group_name_H-M   'P 1'
#
loop_
_entity.id
_entity.type
_entity.pdbx_description
1 polymer ?
#
loop_
_entity_poly.entity_id
_entity_poly.type
_entity_poly.pdbx_seq_one_letter_code
_entity_poly.pdbx_strand_id
1 'polypeptide(L)'
;MQQISFLPGEMTTRERSLIQRALKTLDRHLHEPGVAFTSTRAAREWLILNMAGLEREEFRVLYLNNQNQLIAGETLFTGTINRTEVHPREVIKRALYHXTLFTGTINRTEVHPREVIKRALYHNAAAVVLAHNHPSGEVTPSKADRLITERLVQALGLVDIRVPDHLIVGGNQVFSFAEHGLL
;
A
#
# COMPACT_ATOMS: atom_id res chain seq x y z
N MET A 1 -20.67 10.93 -17.52
CA MET A 1 -20.25 10.43 -16.20
C MET A 1 -19.35 11.46 -15.53
N GLN A 2 -19.84 12.13 -14.50
CA GLN A 2 -19.04 13.13 -13.80
C GLN A 2 -17.92 12.43 -13.01
N GLN A 3 -16.71 12.79 -13.33
CA GLN A 3 -15.55 12.39 -12.55
C GLN A 3 -15.66 13.02 -11.16
N ILE A 4 -15.89 12.20 -10.15
CA ILE A 4 -15.89 12.68 -8.78
C ILE A 4 -14.41 12.83 -8.38
N SER A 5 -13.93 14.05 -8.40
CA SER A 5 -12.60 14.38 -7.91
C SER A 5 -12.68 14.51 -6.39
N PHE A 6 -12.04 13.59 -5.68
CA PHE A 6 -11.93 13.68 -4.23
C PHE A 6 -10.70 14.53 -3.88
N LEU A 7 -10.95 15.80 -3.60
CA LEU A 7 -9.93 16.68 -3.01
C LEU A 7 -10.20 16.77 -1.51
N PRO A 8 -9.34 16.19 -0.65
CA PRO A 8 -9.63 16.12 0.78
C PRO A 8 -9.87 17.47 1.46
N GLY A 9 -9.30 18.53 0.93
CA GLY A 9 -9.48 19.87 1.44
C GLY A 9 -10.84 20.50 1.15
N GLU A 10 -11.60 19.92 0.22
CA GLU A 10 -12.89 20.45 -0.23
C GLU A 10 -14.10 19.72 0.36
N MET A 11 -13.85 18.58 1.01
CA MET A 11 -14.95 17.77 1.56
C MET A 11 -15.53 18.37 2.84
N THR A 12 -16.84 18.40 2.92
CA THR A 12 -17.57 18.78 4.13
C THR A 12 -17.37 17.72 5.23
N THR A 13 -17.62 18.09 6.49
CA THR A 13 -17.60 17.18 7.63
C THR A 13 -18.54 15.98 7.40
N ARG A 14 -19.71 16.23 6.79
CA ARG A 14 -20.71 15.20 6.51
C ARG A 14 -20.18 14.18 5.48
N GLU A 15 -19.52 14.66 4.43
CA GLU A 15 -18.93 13.81 3.40
C GLU A 15 -17.79 12.96 3.95
N ARG A 16 -16.93 13.56 4.77
CA ARG A 16 -15.85 12.82 5.45
C ARG A 16 -16.41 11.73 6.35
N SER A 17 -17.46 12.03 7.11
CA SER A 17 -18.14 11.07 7.98
C SER A 17 -18.73 9.90 7.18
N LEU A 18 -19.31 10.20 6.01
CA LEU A 18 -19.86 9.18 5.12
C LEU A 18 -18.77 8.23 4.61
N ILE A 19 -17.64 8.79 4.15
CA ILE A 19 -16.49 8.02 3.68
C ILE A 19 -15.93 7.15 4.82
N GLN A 20 -15.80 7.72 6.02
CA GLN A 20 -15.31 6.97 7.19
C GLN A 20 -16.22 5.78 7.53
N ARG A 21 -17.52 5.96 7.45
CA ARG A 21 -18.48 4.87 7.68
C ARG A 21 -18.39 3.80 6.60
N ALA A 22 -18.24 4.21 5.34
CA ALA A 22 -18.05 3.27 4.23
C ALA A 22 -16.77 2.45 4.40
N LEU A 23 -15.65 3.12 4.73
CA LEU A 23 -14.36 2.47 5.00
C LEU A 23 -14.48 1.45 6.13
N LYS A 24 -15.13 1.82 7.23
CA LYS A 24 -15.33 0.94 8.39
C LYS A 24 -16.17 -0.30 8.02
N THR A 25 -17.16 -0.12 7.17
CA THR A 25 -18.00 -1.21 6.68
C THR A 25 -17.20 -2.17 5.79
N LEU A 26 -16.43 -1.63 4.85
CA LEU A 26 -15.58 -2.42 3.96
C LEU A 26 -14.48 -3.15 4.75
N ASP A 27 -13.86 -2.45 5.71
CA ASP A 27 -12.81 -3.01 6.56
C ASP A 27 -13.34 -4.23 7.34
N ARG A 28 -14.52 -4.09 7.94
CA ARG A 28 -15.18 -5.21 8.63
C ARG A 28 -15.42 -6.38 7.67
N HIS A 29 -15.95 -6.10 6.50
CA HIS A 29 -16.27 -7.13 5.49
C HIS A 29 -15.00 -7.86 5.01
N LEU A 30 -13.91 -7.13 4.82
CA LEU A 30 -12.63 -7.71 4.38
C LEU A 30 -11.97 -8.58 5.45
N HIS A 31 -12.35 -8.38 6.72
CA HIS A 31 -11.86 -9.23 7.83
C HIS A 31 -12.81 -10.38 8.17
N GLU A 32 -13.93 -10.53 7.46
CA GLU A 32 -14.84 -11.67 7.68
C GLU A 32 -14.16 -12.98 7.27
N PRO A 33 -14.35 -14.05 8.04
CA PRO A 33 -13.78 -15.36 7.70
C PRO A 33 -14.21 -15.80 6.30
N GLY A 34 -13.25 -16.27 5.53
CA GLY A 34 -13.49 -16.76 4.17
C GLY A 34 -13.37 -15.72 3.06
N VAL A 35 -13.27 -14.44 3.41
CA VAL A 35 -13.10 -13.38 2.39
C VAL A 35 -11.60 -13.21 2.05
N ALA A 36 -11.25 -13.54 0.81
CA ALA A 36 -9.89 -13.31 0.32
C ALA A 36 -9.74 -11.87 -0.18
N PHE A 37 -8.68 -11.21 0.21
CA PHE A 37 -8.42 -9.80 -0.16
C PHE A 37 -8.06 -9.63 -1.65
N THR A 38 -7.37 -10.59 -2.23
CA THR A 38 -6.61 -10.42 -3.47
C THR A 38 -7.41 -10.17 -4.75
N SER A 39 -8.69 -10.47 -4.80
CA SER A 39 -9.44 -10.37 -6.07
C SER A 39 -10.84 -9.80 -5.92
N THR A 40 -11.16 -9.26 -4.77
CA THR A 40 -12.51 -8.80 -4.52
C THR A 40 -12.72 -7.35 -4.96
N ARG A 41 -13.89 -7.07 -5.49
CA ARG A 41 -14.33 -5.71 -5.76
C ARG A 41 -14.25 -4.84 -4.49
N ALA A 42 -14.60 -5.42 -3.33
CA ALA A 42 -14.53 -4.74 -2.05
C ALA A 42 -13.11 -4.28 -1.69
N ALA A 43 -12.10 -5.09 -2.02
CA ALA A 43 -10.70 -4.73 -1.79
C ALA A 43 -10.29 -3.52 -2.63
N ARG A 44 -10.69 -3.49 -3.90
CA ARG A 44 -10.43 -2.35 -4.81
C ARG A 44 -11.14 -1.08 -4.31
N GLU A 45 -12.40 -1.20 -3.94
CA GLU A 45 -13.20 -0.09 -3.41
C GLU A 45 -12.58 0.45 -2.11
N TRP A 46 -12.14 -0.45 -1.23
CA TRP A 46 -11.44 -0.09 0.00
C TRP A 46 -10.16 0.70 -0.29
N LEU A 47 -9.36 0.24 -1.27
CA LEU A 47 -8.13 0.93 -1.66
C LEU A 47 -8.43 2.33 -2.24
N ILE A 48 -9.43 2.43 -3.12
CA ILE A 48 -9.83 3.71 -3.70
C ILE A 48 -10.24 4.69 -2.59
N LEU A 49 -11.10 4.26 -1.67
CA LEU A 49 -11.57 5.12 -0.58
C LEU A 49 -10.45 5.54 0.39
N ASN A 50 -9.43 4.66 0.57
CA ASN A 50 -8.30 4.95 1.46
C ASN A 50 -7.21 5.79 0.82
N MET A 51 -7.02 5.69 -0.50
CA MET A 51 -5.80 6.18 -1.13
C MET A 51 -6.03 7.20 -2.25
N ALA A 52 -7.21 7.22 -2.88
CA ALA A 52 -7.43 8.07 -4.06
C ALA A 52 -7.36 9.57 -3.75
N GLY A 53 -7.73 9.97 -2.52
CA GLY A 53 -7.73 11.37 -2.11
C GLY A 53 -6.44 11.85 -1.45
N LEU A 54 -5.39 11.02 -1.44
CA LEU A 54 -4.13 11.40 -0.80
C LEU A 54 -3.36 12.38 -1.68
N GLU A 55 -2.93 13.49 -1.09
CA GLU A 55 -2.14 14.52 -1.78
C GLU A 55 -0.70 14.08 -2.06
N ARG A 56 -0.21 13.14 -1.26
CA ARG A 56 1.14 12.59 -1.39
C ARG A 56 1.06 11.12 -1.75
N GLU A 57 2.09 10.65 -2.39
CA GLU A 57 2.25 9.24 -2.68
C GLU A 57 2.49 8.46 -1.39
N GLU A 58 1.69 7.43 -1.14
CA GLU A 58 1.89 6.51 -0.02
C GLU A 58 2.10 5.11 -0.57
N PHE A 59 3.06 4.41 0.01
CA PHE A 59 3.28 2.99 -0.29
C PHE A 59 2.80 2.18 0.91
N ARG A 60 1.80 1.35 0.69
CA ARG A 60 1.18 0.49 1.71
C ARG A 60 1.48 -0.96 1.46
N VAL A 61 1.58 -1.72 2.55
CA VAL A 61 1.73 -3.17 2.51
C VAL A 61 0.58 -3.77 3.30
N LEU A 62 -0.14 -4.68 2.65
CA LEU A 62 -1.29 -5.37 3.21
C LEU A 62 -0.87 -6.81 3.48
N TYR A 63 -0.87 -7.20 4.74
CA TYR A 63 -0.36 -8.49 5.21
C TYR A 63 -1.50 -9.50 5.23
N LEU A 64 -1.26 -10.67 4.63
CA LEU A 64 -2.29 -11.70 4.44
C LEU A 64 -1.85 -13.03 5.07
N ASN A 65 -2.84 -13.79 5.55
CA ASN A 65 -2.62 -15.15 6.01
C ASN A 65 -2.56 -16.13 4.82
N ASN A 66 -2.44 -17.44 5.11
CA ASN A 66 -2.37 -18.49 4.09
C ASN A 66 -3.63 -18.57 3.21
N GLN A 67 -4.75 -18.08 3.67
CA GLN A 67 -6.02 -18.04 2.94
C GLN A 67 -6.24 -16.72 2.21
N ASN A 68 -5.20 -15.87 2.15
CA ASN A 68 -5.22 -14.54 1.56
C ASN A 68 -6.21 -13.58 2.25
N GLN A 69 -6.50 -13.81 3.52
CA GLN A 69 -7.33 -12.91 4.32
C GLN A 69 -6.45 -11.82 4.93
N LEU A 70 -6.99 -10.62 5.04
CA LEU A 70 -6.25 -9.46 5.55
C LEU A 70 -6.00 -9.60 7.06
N ILE A 71 -4.73 -9.55 7.46
CA ILE A 71 -4.30 -9.53 8.87
C ILE A 71 -4.14 -8.07 9.33
N ALA A 72 -3.43 -7.27 8.53
CA ALA A 72 -3.09 -5.88 8.86
C ALA A 72 -2.69 -5.13 7.60
N GLY A 73 -2.73 -3.80 7.67
CA GLY A 73 -2.22 -2.94 6.62
C GLY A 73 -1.40 -1.81 7.21
N GLU A 74 -0.28 -1.47 6.58
CA GLU A 74 0.62 -0.42 7.06
C GLU A 74 1.11 0.45 5.91
N THR A 75 1.20 1.76 6.17
CA THR A 75 1.91 2.68 5.28
C THR A 75 3.39 2.65 5.66
N LEU A 76 4.23 2.17 4.75
CA LEU A 76 5.68 2.08 4.99
C LEU A 76 6.45 3.23 4.39
N PHE A 77 5.81 4.01 3.52
CA PHE A 77 6.46 5.13 2.86
C PHE A 77 5.44 6.22 2.54
N THR A 78 5.85 7.48 2.69
CA THR A 78 5.07 8.65 2.27
C THR A 78 6.01 9.64 1.58
N GLY A 79 5.69 10.03 0.34
CA GLY A 79 6.51 10.97 -0.43
C GLY A 79 6.45 10.66 -1.91
N THR A 80 7.35 11.21 -2.69
CA THR A 80 7.45 10.90 -4.11
C THR A 80 8.48 9.78 -4.31
N ILE A 81 8.13 8.73 -5.06
CA ILE A 81 9.07 7.65 -5.39
C ILE A 81 10.02 8.17 -6.48
N ASN A 82 10.81 9.16 -6.13
CA ASN A 82 11.84 9.70 -7.02
C ASN A 82 13.22 9.37 -6.45
N ARG A 83 14.10 8.96 -7.32
CA ARG A 83 15.48 8.61 -7.02
C ARG A 83 16.22 9.80 -6.39
N THR A 84 16.34 9.79 -5.08
CA THR A 84 17.42 10.55 -4.44
C THR A 84 18.27 9.53 -3.68
N GLU A 85 19.53 9.47 -3.98
CA GLU A 85 20.48 8.57 -3.32
C GLU A 85 20.48 8.80 -1.81
N VAL A 86 20.03 7.82 -1.06
CA VAL A 86 20.10 7.85 0.40
C VAL A 86 21.34 7.03 0.81
N HIS A 87 22.24 7.68 1.51
CA HIS A 87 23.44 7.02 2.02
C HIS A 87 23.09 5.90 3.01
N PRO A 88 23.63 4.67 2.82
CA PRO A 88 23.30 3.53 3.67
C PRO A 88 23.56 3.72 5.17
N ARG A 89 24.45 4.59 5.54
CA ARG A 89 24.85 4.83 6.94
C ARG A 89 23.76 5.44 7.81
N GLU A 90 22.88 6.28 7.26
CA GLU A 90 21.80 6.90 8.05
C GLU A 90 20.64 5.93 8.31
N VAL A 91 20.48 4.96 7.42
CA VAL A 91 19.44 3.94 7.53
C VAL A 91 19.74 3.01 8.72
N ILE A 92 21.00 2.63 8.90
CA ILE A 92 21.42 1.72 9.96
C ILE A 92 21.28 2.36 11.35
N LYS A 93 21.61 3.62 11.49
CA LYS A 93 21.52 4.33 12.79
C LYS A 93 20.09 4.46 13.30
N ARG A 94 19.11 4.59 12.42
CA ARG A 94 17.70 4.74 12.82
C ARG A 94 16.99 3.40 13.05
N ALA A 95 17.42 2.34 12.36
CA ALA A 95 16.86 1.00 12.54
C ALA A 95 17.16 0.42 13.93
N LEU A 96 18.25 0.86 14.55
CA LEU A 96 18.69 0.39 15.88
C LEU A 96 17.97 1.08 17.05
N TYR A 97 17.30 2.22 16.83
CA TYR A 97 16.75 3.05 17.93
C TYR A 97 15.23 3.05 18.06
N HIS A 98 14.45 2.49 17.15
CA HIS A 98 12.97 2.58 17.25
C HIS A 98 12.20 1.33 16.83
N UNK A 99 11.85 0.92 17.64
CA UNK A 99 10.99 0.02 17.55
C UNK A 99 9.73 0.53 17.73
N THR A 100 9.62 1.58 17.89
CA THR A 100 8.36 2.24 18.19
C THR A 100 7.70 2.75 16.91
N LEU A 101 6.43 2.59 16.86
CA LEU A 101 5.47 3.06 15.85
C LEU A 101 5.94 4.32 15.12
N PHE A 102 6.04 4.20 13.81
CA PHE A 102 6.33 5.31 12.93
C PHE A 102 5.12 6.25 12.86
N THR A 103 5.06 7.19 13.77
CA THR A 103 4.28 8.41 13.61
C THR A 103 5.29 9.55 13.44
N GLY A 104 5.67 9.80 12.20
CA GLY A 104 6.62 10.90 11.95
C GLY A 104 6.96 11.03 10.47
N THR A 105 6.80 12.22 10.00
CA THR A 105 7.23 12.68 8.69
C THR A 105 8.73 12.47 8.51
N ILE A 106 9.09 11.35 7.94
CA ILE A 106 10.46 11.17 7.44
C ILE A 106 10.39 11.36 5.93
N ASN A 107 11.05 12.41 5.47
CA ASN A 107 11.34 12.64 4.05
C ASN A 107 12.24 11.49 3.56
N ARG A 108 11.66 10.34 3.27
CA ARG A 108 12.37 9.21 2.69
C ARG A 108 11.73 8.81 1.38
N THR A 109 12.54 8.83 0.39
CA THR A 109 12.20 8.64 -1.01
C THR A 109 12.36 7.19 -1.48
N GLU A 110 12.42 6.21 -0.57
CA GLU A 110 12.67 4.83 -0.99
C GLU A 110 11.99 3.78 -0.11
N VAL A 111 11.32 2.84 -0.76
CA VAL A 111 10.78 1.64 -0.10
C VAL A 111 11.92 0.63 0.03
N HIS A 112 12.26 0.26 1.26
CA HIS A 112 13.34 -0.68 1.53
C HIS A 112 12.80 -2.11 1.71
N PRO A 113 13.21 -3.08 0.89
CA PRO A 113 12.77 -4.48 1.03
C PRO A 113 12.96 -5.04 2.45
N ARG A 114 14.03 -4.67 3.12
CA ARG A 114 14.31 -5.11 4.50
C ARG A 114 13.18 -4.70 5.48
N GLU A 115 12.64 -3.50 5.34
CA GLU A 115 11.56 -3.05 6.22
C GLU A 115 10.26 -3.79 5.92
N VAL A 116 9.97 -4.04 4.64
CA VAL A 116 8.80 -4.82 4.23
C VAL A 116 8.90 -6.24 4.79
N ILE A 117 10.05 -6.90 4.66
CA ILE A 117 10.29 -8.26 5.19
C ILE A 117 10.10 -8.28 6.71
N LYS A 118 10.73 -7.34 7.42
CA LYS A 118 10.65 -7.24 8.88
C LYS A 118 9.21 -7.12 9.36
N ARG A 119 8.41 -6.28 8.70
CA ARG A 119 7.00 -6.10 9.06
C ARG A 119 6.16 -7.31 8.68
N ALA A 120 6.43 -7.93 7.54
CA ALA A 120 5.73 -9.14 7.11
C ALA A 120 5.97 -10.31 8.09
N LEU A 121 7.20 -10.46 8.56
CA LEU A 121 7.54 -11.48 9.57
C LEU A 121 6.90 -11.15 10.92
N TYR A 122 6.88 -9.89 11.31
CA TYR A 122 6.23 -9.43 12.54
C TYR A 122 4.73 -9.81 12.56
N HIS A 123 4.06 -9.66 11.43
CA HIS A 123 2.63 -10.01 11.29
C HIS A 123 2.42 -11.50 11.00
N ASN A 124 3.49 -12.28 10.90
CA ASN A 124 3.44 -13.70 10.51
C ASN A 124 2.66 -13.89 9.20
N ALA A 125 2.91 -13.00 8.24
CA ALA A 125 2.20 -12.99 6.96
C ALA A 125 2.69 -14.12 6.05
N ALA A 126 1.78 -14.78 5.37
CA ALA A 126 2.09 -15.77 4.32
C ALA A 126 2.16 -15.11 2.94
N ALA A 127 1.56 -13.94 2.82
CA ALA A 127 1.56 -13.16 1.59
C ALA A 127 1.42 -11.68 1.91
N VAL A 128 1.86 -10.82 0.99
CA VAL A 128 1.63 -9.38 1.07
C VAL A 128 1.10 -8.87 -0.26
N VAL A 129 0.10 -8.00 -0.22
CA VAL A 129 -0.30 -7.19 -1.38
C VAL A 129 0.32 -5.81 -1.20
N LEU A 130 0.97 -5.35 -2.26
CA LEU A 130 1.55 -4.02 -2.29
C LEU A 130 0.52 -3.06 -2.88
N ALA A 131 0.46 -1.84 -2.38
CA ALA A 131 -0.43 -0.82 -2.94
C ALA A 131 0.23 0.56 -2.82
N HIS A 132 0.07 1.38 -3.84
CA HIS A 132 0.43 2.79 -3.75
C HIS A 132 -0.50 3.63 -4.60
N ASN A 133 -0.58 4.92 -4.28
CA ASN A 133 -1.40 5.84 -5.06
C ASN A 133 -0.53 6.75 -5.91
N HIS A 134 -1.08 7.14 -7.05
CA HIS A 134 -0.53 8.21 -7.88
C HIS A 134 -1.45 9.43 -7.73
N PRO A 135 -0.99 10.50 -7.05
CA PRO A 135 -1.82 11.71 -6.89
C PRO A 135 -2.24 12.38 -8.21
N SER A 136 -1.49 12.11 -9.29
CA SER A 136 -1.85 12.59 -10.63
C SER A 136 -3.13 11.96 -11.19
N GLY A 137 -3.55 10.82 -10.62
CA GLY A 137 -4.68 10.04 -11.13
C GLY A 137 -4.33 9.03 -12.22
N GLU A 138 -3.11 9.10 -12.76
CA GLU A 138 -2.63 8.19 -13.82
C GLU A 138 -2.13 6.89 -13.19
N VAL A 139 -2.70 5.75 -13.56
CA VAL A 139 -2.38 4.45 -12.93
C VAL A 139 -1.30 3.66 -13.66
N THR A 140 -0.75 4.18 -14.76
CA THR A 140 0.31 3.48 -15.51
C THR A 140 1.57 3.33 -14.64
N PRO A 141 2.10 2.11 -14.47
CA PRO A 141 3.29 1.91 -13.66
C PRO A 141 4.53 2.60 -14.26
N SER A 142 5.26 3.32 -13.43
CA SER A 142 6.56 3.87 -13.80
C SER A 142 7.63 2.78 -13.83
N LYS A 143 8.81 3.10 -14.35
CA LYS A 143 9.98 2.21 -14.27
C LYS A 143 10.35 1.93 -12.81
N ALA A 144 10.26 2.94 -11.96
CA ALA A 144 10.55 2.80 -10.53
C ALA A 144 9.58 1.83 -9.85
N ASP A 145 8.30 1.89 -10.21
CA ASP A 145 7.26 0.98 -9.68
C ASP A 145 7.56 -0.47 -10.05
N ARG A 146 7.94 -0.70 -11.31
CA ARG A 146 8.31 -2.04 -11.78
C ARG A 146 9.53 -2.57 -11.05
N LEU A 147 10.56 -1.74 -10.93
CA LEU A 147 11.81 -2.12 -10.26
C LEU A 147 11.62 -2.44 -8.77
N ILE A 148 10.89 -1.60 -8.03
CA ILE A 148 10.66 -1.87 -6.61
C ILE A 148 9.78 -3.12 -6.43
N THR A 149 8.81 -3.34 -7.31
CA THR A 149 7.97 -4.54 -7.30
C THR A 149 8.83 -5.78 -7.45
N GLU A 150 9.67 -5.82 -8.48
CA GLU A 150 10.58 -6.95 -8.75
C GLU A 150 11.49 -7.21 -7.54
N ARG A 151 12.10 -6.18 -6.98
CA ARG A 151 12.98 -6.30 -5.82
C ARG A 151 12.25 -6.85 -4.59
N LEU A 152 11.01 -6.42 -4.36
CA LEU A 152 10.20 -6.88 -3.23
C LEU A 152 9.75 -8.33 -3.42
N VAL A 153 9.34 -8.71 -4.63
CA VAL A 153 8.97 -10.09 -4.97
C VAL A 153 10.14 -11.02 -4.69
N GLN A 154 11.33 -10.67 -5.19
CA GLN A 154 12.55 -11.46 -4.99
C GLN A 154 12.91 -11.56 -3.50
N ALA A 155 12.90 -10.44 -2.79
CA ALA A 155 13.31 -10.39 -1.38
C ALA A 155 12.34 -11.16 -0.47
N LEU A 156 11.04 -11.00 -0.67
CA LEU A 156 10.00 -11.68 0.10
C LEU A 156 9.99 -13.19 -0.21
N GLY A 157 10.27 -13.56 -1.45
CA GLY A 157 10.41 -14.97 -1.86
C GLY A 157 11.49 -15.71 -1.09
N LEU A 158 12.57 -15.01 -0.69
CA LEU A 158 13.66 -15.61 0.10
C LEU A 158 13.22 -16.06 1.50
N VAL A 159 12.10 -15.52 1.98
CA VAL A 159 11.53 -15.89 3.30
C VAL A 159 10.13 -16.52 3.15
N ASP A 160 9.87 -17.09 1.99
CA ASP A 160 8.63 -17.81 1.66
C ASP A 160 7.35 -16.97 1.79
N ILE A 161 7.44 -15.66 1.55
CA ILE A 161 6.28 -14.76 1.57
C ILE A 161 5.93 -14.40 0.12
N ARG A 162 4.71 -14.72 -0.29
CA ARG A 162 4.23 -14.48 -1.66
C ARG A 162 3.80 -13.02 -1.84
N VAL A 163 3.86 -12.53 -3.06
CA VAL A 163 3.30 -11.23 -3.45
C VAL A 163 2.22 -11.49 -4.52
N PRO A 164 0.96 -11.67 -4.11
CA PRO A 164 -0.12 -11.95 -5.08
C PRO A 164 -0.39 -10.80 -6.02
N ASP A 165 -0.21 -9.54 -5.58
CA ASP A 165 -0.45 -8.40 -6.46
C ASP A 165 0.28 -7.15 -5.95
N HIS A 166 0.44 -6.20 -6.87
CA HIS A 166 0.79 -4.81 -6.60
C HIS A 166 -0.26 -3.93 -7.30
N LEU A 167 -0.93 -3.08 -6.53
CA LEU A 167 -2.08 -2.30 -6.99
C LEU A 167 -1.72 -0.81 -6.98
N ILE A 168 -1.92 -0.11 -8.10
CA ILE A 168 -1.73 1.33 -8.19
C ILE A 168 -3.12 1.99 -8.22
N VAL A 169 -3.34 2.92 -7.31
CA VAL A 169 -4.61 3.65 -7.18
C VAL A 169 -4.45 5.06 -7.75
N GLY A 170 -5.30 5.42 -8.69
CA GLY A 170 -5.35 6.76 -9.27
C GLY A 170 -6.79 7.19 -9.50
N GLY A 171 -7.25 8.19 -8.76
CA GLY A 171 -8.66 8.59 -8.83
C GLY A 171 -9.59 7.43 -8.50
N ASN A 172 -10.47 7.09 -9.42
CA ASN A 172 -11.41 5.98 -9.27
C ASN A 172 -10.94 4.69 -9.98
N GLN A 173 -9.66 4.62 -10.35
CA GLN A 173 -9.08 3.48 -11.07
C GLN A 173 -8.06 2.75 -10.22
N VAL A 174 -7.94 1.44 -10.46
CA VAL A 174 -6.91 0.60 -9.84
C VAL A 174 -6.26 -0.23 -10.94
N PHE A 175 -4.94 -0.15 -11.04
CA PHE A 175 -4.13 -0.97 -11.93
C PHE A 175 -3.56 -2.14 -11.13
N SER A 176 -3.66 -3.34 -11.66
CA SER A 176 -3.13 -4.56 -11.03
C SER A 176 -1.94 -5.08 -11.84
N PHE A 177 -0.80 -5.26 -11.19
CA PHE A 177 0.39 -5.86 -11.81
C PHE A 177 0.12 -7.31 -12.22
N ALA A 178 -0.60 -8.06 -11.38
CA ALA A 178 -0.93 -9.46 -11.67
C ALA A 178 -1.80 -9.60 -12.92
N GLU A 179 -2.83 -8.78 -13.05
CA GLU A 179 -3.73 -8.79 -14.21
C GLU A 179 -3.01 -8.45 -15.52
N HIS A 180 -1.91 -7.71 -15.43
CA HIS A 180 -1.13 -7.29 -16.58
C HIS A 180 0.15 -8.12 -16.80
N GLY A 181 0.33 -9.20 -16.02
CA GLY A 181 1.48 -10.10 -16.17
C GLY A 181 2.81 -9.46 -15.81
N LEU A 182 2.81 -8.56 -14.81
CA LEU A 182 4.00 -7.81 -14.40
C LEU A 182 4.59 -8.29 -13.05
N LEU A 183 4.11 -9.44 -12.54
CA LEU A 183 4.65 -10.09 -11.34
C LEU A 183 5.45 -11.32 -11.70
#